data_224ec8025e89f3191b1ea59786007c86
#
_entry.id   224ec8025e89f3191b1ea59786007c86
#
_cell.length_a   1.000
_cell.length_b   1.000
_cell.length_c   1.000
_cell.angle_alpha   90.00
_cell.angle_beta   90.00
_cell.angle_gamma   90.00
#
_symmetry.space_group_name_H-M   'P 1'
#
loop_
_entity.id
_entity.type
_entity.pdbx_description
1 polymer ?
#
loop_
_entity_poly.entity_id
_entity_poly.type
_entity_poly.pdbx_seq_one_letter_code
_entity_poly.pdbx_strand_id
1 'polypeptide(L)'
;MKELITQKLREIEKENKVRILLAVESGSRAWGFASPDSDYDVRFIYARTREDYLLFDDVRDVIELPINDALDINGWDVQKTLCLLYKSNPTLFEWFSSPIVYMETPFAERFRNIMMEYFSQKKSLYHYLSMAEGNYREYLKGDIVKAKKYFYVLRPVLACRWVLSKHTPPPM
;
A
#
# COMPACT_ATOMS: atom_id res chain seq x y z
N MET A 1 -8.43 17.67 5.74
CA MET A 1 -8.19 16.21 5.79
C MET A 1 -6.70 15.85 5.98
N LYS A 2 -5.76 16.40 5.21
CA LYS A 2 -4.32 16.07 5.37
C LYS A 2 -3.80 16.33 6.79
N GLU A 3 -4.17 17.43 7.41
CA GLU A 3 -3.79 17.76 8.81
C GLU A 3 -4.37 16.73 9.80
N LEU A 4 -5.65 16.35 9.63
CA LEU A 4 -6.28 15.33 10.47
C LEU A 4 -5.56 13.98 10.37
N ILE A 5 -5.23 13.56 9.13
CA ILE A 5 -4.48 12.32 8.89
C ILE A 5 -3.10 12.39 9.56
N THR A 6 -2.38 13.50 9.39
CA THR A 6 -1.07 13.68 10.02
C THR A 6 -1.15 13.67 11.55
N GLN A 7 -2.20 14.26 12.11
CA GLN A 7 -2.43 14.23 13.57
C GLN A 7 -2.69 12.78 14.04
N LYS A 8 -3.55 12.04 13.34
CA LYS A 8 -3.82 10.62 13.63
C LYS A 8 -2.57 9.75 13.58
N LEU A 9 -1.72 9.97 12.57
CA LEU A 9 -0.44 9.26 12.46
C LEU A 9 0.47 9.53 13.67
N ARG A 10 0.52 10.76 14.17
CA ARG A 10 1.28 11.10 15.40
C ARG A 10 0.68 10.48 16.65
N GLU A 11 -0.64 10.40 16.73
CA GLU A 11 -1.34 9.70 17.82
C GLU A 11 -0.94 8.21 17.81
N ILE A 12 -0.95 7.55 16.64
CA ILE A 12 -0.51 6.16 16.46
C ILE A 12 0.93 5.96 16.93
N GLU A 13 1.87 6.84 16.53
CA GLU A 13 3.26 6.77 16.99
C GLU A 13 3.36 6.76 18.52
N LYS A 14 2.62 7.65 19.18
CA LYS A 14 2.63 7.79 20.64
C LYS A 14 1.99 6.60 21.35
N GLU A 15 0.80 6.19 20.91
CA GLU A 15 0.02 5.12 21.53
C GLU A 15 0.70 3.75 21.39
N ASN A 16 1.26 3.47 20.23
CA ASN A 16 1.90 2.20 19.92
C ASN A 16 3.41 2.20 20.18
N LYS A 17 4.00 3.33 20.62
CA LYS A 17 5.44 3.51 20.85
C LYS A 17 6.28 3.13 19.63
N VAL A 18 5.83 3.52 18.44
CA VAL A 18 6.48 3.24 17.17
C VAL A 18 6.92 4.54 16.49
N ARG A 19 7.81 4.42 15.51
CA ARG A 19 8.20 5.54 14.64
C ARG A 19 7.71 5.26 13.23
N ILE A 20 6.90 6.15 12.68
CA ILE A 20 6.46 6.06 11.28
C ILE A 20 7.61 6.49 10.37
N LEU A 21 7.92 5.66 9.40
CA LEU A 21 9.02 5.83 8.45
C LEU A 21 8.54 6.41 7.12
N LEU A 22 7.34 6.03 6.71
CA LEU A 22 6.63 6.49 5.52
C LEU A 22 5.13 6.39 5.77
N ALA A 23 4.36 7.39 5.38
CA ALA A 23 2.90 7.31 5.34
C ALA A 23 2.39 7.95 4.06
N VAL A 24 1.55 7.24 3.32
CA VAL A 24 1.06 7.60 1.99
C VAL A 24 -0.44 7.35 1.86
N GLU A 25 -1.03 7.99 0.88
CA GLU A 25 -2.34 7.59 0.37
C GLU A 25 -2.21 6.38 -0.53
N SER A 26 -3.18 5.50 -0.47
CA SER A 26 -3.36 4.35 -1.35
C SER A 26 -4.73 4.44 -2.05
N GLY A 27 -5.22 3.32 -2.58
CA GLY A 27 -6.56 3.23 -3.14
C GLY A 27 -6.88 4.22 -4.25
N SER A 28 -8.16 4.56 -4.38
CA SER A 28 -8.68 5.32 -5.52
C SER A 28 -8.14 6.74 -5.63
N ARG A 29 -7.78 7.37 -4.50
CA ARG A 29 -7.23 8.73 -4.46
C ARG A 29 -5.82 8.77 -5.03
N ALA A 30 -4.99 7.83 -4.64
CA ALA A 30 -3.64 7.72 -5.17
C ALA A 30 -3.63 7.35 -6.66
N TRP A 31 -4.59 6.53 -7.10
CA TRP A 31 -4.76 6.14 -8.50
C TRP A 31 -5.45 7.18 -9.38
N GLY A 32 -5.90 8.30 -8.83
CA GLY A 32 -6.47 9.41 -9.59
C GLY A 32 -7.92 9.21 -10.09
N PHE A 33 -8.65 8.20 -9.58
CA PHE A 33 -10.07 7.99 -9.93
C PHE A 33 -11.01 8.03 -8.71
N ALA A 34 -10.64 8.81 -7.69
CA ALA A 34 -11.49 9.01 -6.54
C ALA A 34 -12.79 9.71 -6.90
N SER A 35 -13.91 9.24 -6.32
CA SER A 35 -15.17 9.98 -6.27
C SER A 35 -15.22 10.90 -5.04
N PRO A 36 -16.14 11.88 -4.96
CA PRO A 36 -16.31 12.70 -3.76
C PRO A 36 -16.49 11.89 -2.48
N ASP A 37 -17.16 10.74 -2.58
CA ASP A 37 -17.46 9.83 -1.47
C ASP A 37 -16.39 8.76 -1.26
N SER A 38 -15.23 8.87 -1.92
CA SER A 38 -14.13 7.90 -1.72
C SER A 38 -13.49 8.10 -0.37
N ASP A 39 -13.22 6.98 0.33
CA ASP A 39 -12.47 6.94 1.57
C ASP A 39 -11.03 7.41 1.38
N TYR A 40 -10.38 7.72 2.47
CA TYR A 40 -8.94 7.92 2.52
C TYR A 40 -8.27 6.62 2.97
N ASP A 41 -7.48 6.05 2.09
CA ASP A 41 -6.76 4.79 2.28
C ASP A 41 -5.32 5.09 2.74
N VAL A 42 -5.14 5.42 4.02
CA VAL A 42 -3.82 5.76 4.57
C VAL A 42 -3.05 4.49 4.87
N ARG A 43 -1.88 4.38 4.29
CA ARG A 43 -0.97 3.25 4.49
C ARG A 43 0.36 3.77 5.02
N PHE A 44 0.91 3.09 6.04
CA PHE A 44 2.17 3.53 6.62
C PHE A 44 3.11 2.37 6.94
N ILE A 45 4.39 2.68 7.01
CA ILE A 45 5.45 1.78 7.44
C ILE A 45 6.02 2.33 8.73
N TYR A 46 6.18 1.46 9.72
CA TYR A 46 6.69 1.85 11.03
C TYR A 46 7.82 0.94 11.51
N ALA A 47 8.62 1.46 12.42
CA ALA A 47 9.58 0.70 13.20
C ALA A 47 9.24 0.78 14.69
N ARG A 48 9.44 -0.32 15.41
CA ARG A 48 9.36 -0.42 16.84
C ARG A 48 10.69 -0.02 17.50
N THR A 49 10.76 -0.08 18.81
CA THR A 49 12.02 0.06 19.51
C THR A 49 12.92 -1.14 19.24
N ARG A 50 14.22 -0.98 19.46
CA ARG A 50 15.18 -2.07 19.31
C ARG A 50 14.89 -3.23 20.27
N GLU A 51 14.44 -2.90 21.45
CA GLU A 51 14.08 -3.85 22.52
C GLU A 51 12.90 -4.72 22.08
N ASP A 52 11.89 -4.15 21.42
CA ASP A 52 10.73 -4.89 20.92
C ASP A 52 11.12 -5.98 19.90
N TYR A 53 12.13 -5.71 19.06
CA TYR A 53 12.63 -6.69 18.09
C TYR A 53 13.49 -7.82 18.70
N LEU A 54 13.87 -7.69 19.96
CA LEU A 54 14.65 -8.70 20.68
C LEU A 54 13.80 -9.56 21.61
N LEU A 55 12.48 -9.32 21.68
CA LEU A 55 11.57 -10.15 22.44
C LEU A 55 11.39 -11.53 21.79
N PHE A 56 11.14 -12.54 22.62
CA PHE A 56 10.83 -13.90 22.15
C PHE A 56 9.37 -14.04 21.72
N ASP A 57 8.49 -13.14 22.17
CA ASP A 57 7.08 -13.18 21.84
C ASP A 57 6.84 -12.64 20.42
N ASP A 58 5.94 -13.27 19.68
CA ASP A 58 5.48 -12.80 18.39
C ASP A 58 4.70 -11.49 18.54
N VAL A 59 5.30 -10.39 18.15
CA VAL A 59 4.65 -9.09 18.13
C VAL A 59 3.91 -8.92 16.79
N ARG A 60 2.64 -8.52 16.84
CA ARG A 60 1.83 -8.28 15.64
C ARG A 60 2.54 -7.29 14.71
N ASP A 61 2.75 -7.68 13.45
CA ASP A 61 3.47 -6.93 12.43
C ASP A 61 2.61 -5.92 11.64
N VAL A 62 1.37 -5.69 12.10
CA VAL A 62 0.39 -4.76 11.51
C VAL A 62 -0.26 -3.94 12.61
N ILE A 63 -0.40 -2.64 12.37
CA ILE A 63 -1.25 -1.73 13.15
C ILE A 63 -2.43 -1.34 12.27
N GLU A 64 -3.65 -1.63 12.71
CA GLU A 64 -4.89 -1.31 12.03
C GLU A 64 -5.79 -0.52 12.97
N LEU A 65 -6.31 0.59 12.52
CA LEU A 65 -7.37 1.30 13.22
C LEU A 65 -8.74 0.80 12.77
N PRO A 66 -9.76 0.88 13.63
CA PRO A 66 -11.14 0.65 13.22
C PRO A 66 -11.48 1.58 12.04
N ILE A 67 -12.02 1.00 10.97
CA ILE A 67 -12.46 1.75 9.80
C ILE A 67 -13.64 2.63 10.23
N ASN A 68 -13.56 3.92 9.94
CA ASN A 68 -14.70 4.83 10.02
C ASN A 68 -15.10 5.27 8.62
N ASP A 69 -16.27 5.94 8.49
CA ASP A 69 -16.92 6.26 7.21
C ASP A 69 -16.08 7.05 6.20
N ALA A 70 -14.89 7.50 6.55
CA ALA A 70 -14.07 8.33 5.68
C ALA A 70 -12.58 7.96 5.70
N LEU A 71 -12.11 7.11 6.62
CA LEU A 71 -10.69 6.92 6.88
C LEU A 71 -10.36 5.46 7.24
N ASP A 72 -9.58 4.83 6.39
CA ASP A 72 -8.98 3.51 6.60
C ASP A 72 -7.46 3.66 6.78
N ILE A 73 -6.97 3.41 8.01
CA ILE A 73 -5.55 3.54 8.36
C ILE A 73 -4.98 2.17 8.72
N ASN A 74 -3.98 1.75 7.97
CA ASN A 74 -3.28 0.48 8.17
C ASN A 74 -1.77 0.66 8.00
N GLY A 75 -0.98 0.05 8.88
CA GLY A 75 0.48 0.12 8.84
C GLY A 75 1.16 -1.23 8.95
N TRP A 76 2.31 -1.35 8.30
CA TRP A 76 3.17 -2.52 8.33
C TRP A 76 4.46 -2.24 9.07
N ASP A 77 4.85 -3.20 9.91
CA ASP A 77 6.16 -3.20 10.52
C ASP A 77 7.29 -3.25 9.48
N VAL A 78 8.43 -2.65 9.79
CA VAL A 78 9.59 -2.66 8.89
C VAL A 78 10.10 -4.06 8.60
N GLN A 79 10.03 -5.02 9.54
CA GLN A 79 10.40 -6.41 9.28
C GLN A 79 9.47 -7.06 8.25
N LYS A 80 8.15 -6.87 8.41
CA LYS A 80 7.16 -7.29 7.41
C LYS A 80 7.46 -6.64 6.04
N THR A 81 7.74 -5.36 6.04
CA THR A 81 8.07 -4.59 4.84
C THR A 81 9.28 -5.17 4.11
N LEU A 82 10.35 -5.52 4.83
CA LEU A 82 11.53 -6.18 4.28
C LEU A 82 11.22 -7.59 3.74
N CYS A 83 10.40 -8.36 4.44
CA CYS A 83 9.93 -9.66 3.95
C CYS A 83 9.10 -9.53 2.65
N LEU A 84 8.24 -8.50 2.56
CA LEU A 84 7.45 -8.21 1.36
C LEU A 84 8.35 -7.74 0.20
N LEU A 85 9.38 -6.95 0.48
CA LEU A 85 10.38 -6.55 -0.50
C LEU A 85 11.09 -7.78 -1.09
N TYR A 86 11.60 -8.66 -0.24
CA TYR A 86 12.27 -9.90 -0.67
C TYR A 86 11.35 -10.80 -1.52
N LYS A 87 10.06 -10.82 -1.20
CA LYS A 87 9.05 -11.51 -1.99
C LYS A 87 8.66 -10.78 -3.27
N SER A 88 9.14 -9.55 -3.49
CA SER A 88 8.74 -8.67 -4.60
C SER A 88 7.23 -8.42 -4.60
N ASN A 89 6.66 -8.07 -3.45
CA ASN A 89 5.23 -7.81 -3.33
C ASN A 89 4.84 -6.52 -4.05
N PRO A 90 3.96 -6.52 -5.06
CA PRO A 90 3.63 -5.33 -5.85
C PRO A 90 2.99 -4.20 -5.03
N THR A 91 2.18 -4.51 -4.02
CA THR A 91 1.54 -3.50 -3.16
C THR A 91 2.57 -2.63 -2.44
N LEU A 92 3.73 -3.22 -2.07
CA LEU A 92 4.81 -2.46 -1.46
C LEU A 92 5.39 -1.43 -2.45
N PHE A 93 5.61 -1.82 -3.71
CA PHE A 93 6.07 -0.90 -4.75
C PHE A 93 5.06 0.21 -5.01
N GLU A 94 3.77 -0.11 -5.00
CA GLU A 94 2.69 0.87 -5.09
C GLU A 94 2.77 1.91 -3.95
N TRP A 95 2.90 1.50 -2.69
CA TRP A 95 2.99 2.43 -1.56
C TRP A 95 4.17 3.38 -1.68
N PHE A 96 5.34 2.88 -2.08
CA PHE A 96 6.54 3.71 -2.25
C PHE A 96 6.50 4.64 -3.47
N SER A 97 5.62 4.38 -4.43
CA SER A 97 5.38 5.21 -5.62
C SER A 97 4.15 6.11 -5.52
N SER A 98 3.44 6.10 -4.39
CA SER A 98 2.25 6.94 -4.19
C SER A 98 2.57 8.42 -4.40
N PRO A 99 1.75 9.13 -5.20
CA PRO A 99 1.93 10.56 -5.44
C PRO A 99 1.51 11.44 -4.25
N ILE A 100 0.81 10.85 -3.26
CA ILE A 100 0.31 11.57 -2.10
C ILE A 100 1.00 11.06 -0.85
N VAL A 101 1.91 11.87 -0.32
CA VAL A 101 2.71 11.57 0.88
C VAL A 101 2.23 12.40 2.05
N TYR A 102 1.97 11.76 3.19
CA TYR A 102 1.58 12.38 4.45
C TYR A 102 2.76 12.60 5.39
N MET A 103 3.60 11.57 5.53
CA MET A 103 4.85 11.62 6.31
C MET A 103 5.93 10.84 5.59
N GLU A 104 7.16 11.35 5.64
CA GLU A 104 8.32 10.70 5.05
C GLU A 104 9.57 10.97 5.87
N THR A 105 10.44 9.96 5.98
CA THR A 105 11.75 10.06 6.60
C THR A 105 12.86 9.68 5.61
N PRO A 106 14.14 9.97 5.88
CA PRO A 106 15.26 9.56 5.03
C PRO A 106 15.34 8.03 4.78
N PHE A 107 14.62 7.23 5.57
CA PHE A 107 14.46 5.79 5.32
C PHE A 107 13.80 5.53 3.97
N ALA A 108 12.72 6.24 3.66
CA ALA A 108 11.94 5.99 2.44
C ALA A 108 12.77 6.22 1.17
N GLU A 109 13.59 7.26 1.13
CA GLU A 109 14.50 7.52 0.02
C GLU A 109 15.51 6.38 -0.16
N ARG A 110 16.19 5.99 0.94
CA ARG A 110 17.15 4.87 0.91
C ARG A 110 16.47 3.56 0.49
N PHE A 111 15.25 3.33 0.96
CA PHE A 111 14.50 2.14 0.61
C PHE A 111 14.13 2.10 -0.87
N ARG A 112 13.69 3.23 -1.45
CA ARG A 112 13.43 3.32 -2.91
C ARG A 112 14.66 2.97 -3.74
N ASN A 113 15.85 3.37 -3.31
CA ASN A 113 17.09 3.09 -4.04
C ASN A 113 17.40 1.59 -4.15
N ILE A 114 17.02 0.79 -3.16
CA ILE A 114 17.27 -0.66 -3.18
C ILE A 114 16.09 -1.47 -3.74
N MET A 115 14.88 -0.90 -3.76
CA MET A 115 13.66 -1.64 -4.15
C MET A 115 13.77 -2.29 -5.53
N MET A 116 14.38 -1.60 -6.50
CA MET A 116 14.44 -2.06 -7.87
C MET A 116 15.27 -3.32 -8.04
N GLU A 117 16.24 -3.56 -7.15
CA GLU A 117 17.05 -4.79 -7.13
C GLU A 117 16.21 -6.03 -6.77
N TYR A 118 15.10 -5.83 -6.06
CA TYR A 118 14.19 -6.89 -5.62
C TYR A 118 12.95 -7.02 -6.51
N PHE A 119 12.81 -6.20 -7.53
CA PHE A 119 11.65 -6.25 -8.41
C PHE A 119 11.68 -7.50 -9.31
N SER A 120 10.61 -8.29 -9.26
CA SER A 120 10.43 -9.48 -10.10
C SER A 120 9.22 -9.32 -11.01
N GLN A 121 9.47 -9.16 -12.30
CA GLN A 121 8.41 -9.12 -13.33
C GLN A 121 7.44 -10.29 -13.21
N LYS A 122 7.99 -11.51 -13.10
CA LYS A 122 7.18 -12.74 -13.03
C LYS A 122 6.21 -12.68 -11.86
N LYS A 123 6.69 -12.35 -10.65
CA LYS A 123 5.84 -12.28 -9.46
C LYS A 123 4.78 -11.18 -9.58
N SER A 124 5.15 -10.01 -10.11
CA SER A 124 4.23 -8.90 -10.34
C SER A 124 3.15 -9.23 -11.35
N LEU A 125 3.49 -9.89 -12.45
CA LEU A 125 2.51 -10.35 -13.45
C LEU A 125 1.50 -11.32 -12.85
N TYR A 126 1.95 -12.34 -12.12
CA TYR A 126 1.03 -13.28 -11.47
C TYR A 126 0.13 -12.59 -10.45
N HIS A 127 0.66 -11.66 -9.69
CA HIS A 127 -0.13 -10.91 -8.72
C HIS A 127 -1.24 -10.09 -9.39
N TYR A 128 -0.88 -9.26 -10.38
CA TYR A 128 -1.87 -8.42 -11.07
C TYR A 128 -2.85 -9.24 -11.89
N LEU A 129 -2.42 -10.33 -12.51
CA LEU A 129 -3.33 -11.24 -13.24
C LEU A 129 -4.35 -11.87 -12.28
N SER A 130 -3.89 -12.41 -11.15
CA SER A 130 -4.76 -12.98 -10.12
C SER A 130 -5.74 -11.93 -9.56
N MET A 131 -5.28 -10.70 -9.34
CA MET A 131 -6.12 -9.59 -8.91
C MET A 131 -7.19 -9.24 -9.97
N ALA A 132 -6.80 -9.17 -11.24
CA ALA A 132 -7.73 -8.89 -12.34
C ALA A 132 -8.82 -9.97 -12.44
N GLU A 133 -8.42 -11.24 -12.40
CA GLU A 133 -9.36 -12.39 -12.44
C GLU A 133 -10.29 -12.39 -11.23
N GLY A 134 -9.77 -12.17 -10.02
CA GLY A 134 -10.57 -12.09 -8.80
C GLY A 134 -11.61 -10.98 -8.89
N ASN A 135 -11.19 -9.77 -9.22
CA ASN A 135 -12.07 -8.61 -9.36
C ASN A 135 -13.11 -8.79 -10.49
N TYR A 136 -12.71 -9.42 -11.61
CA TYR A 136 -13.65 -9.73 -12.69
C TYR A 136 -14.75 -10.66 -12.20
N ARG A 137 -14.37 -11.76 -11.52
CA ARG A 137 -15.32 -12.74 -10.99
C ARG A 137 -16.25 -12.16 -9.92
N GLU A 138 -15.75 -11.24 -9.12
CA GLU A 138 -16.50 -10.63 -8.01
C GLU A 138 -17.45 -9.52 -8.49
N TYR A 139 -16.97 -8.65 -9.40
CA TYR A 139 -17.64 -7.39 -9.68
C TYR A 139 -18.33 -7.32 -11.03
N LEU A 140 -17.92 -8.08 -12.05
CA LEU A 140 -18.39 -7.90 -13.42
C LEU A 140 -19.33 -9.02 -13.93
N LYS A 141 -19.94 -9.77 -13.03
CA LYS A 141 -20.88 -10.86 -13.41
C LYS A 141 -22.35 -10.46 -13.44
N GLY A 142 -22.72 -9.28 -12.94
CA GLY A 142 -24.10 -8.84 -12.90
C GLY A 142 -24.52 -8.05 -14.14
N ASP A 143 -25.82 -7.96 -14.41
CA ASP A 143 -26.38 -7.20 -15.53
C ASP A 143 -26.16 -5.69 -15.37
N ILE A 144 -26.09 -5.21 -14.13
CA ILE A 144 -25.83 -3.80 -13.80
C ILE A 144 -24.59 -3.72 -12.91
N VAL A 145 -23.56 -3.06 -13.40
CA VAL A 145 -22.28 -2.90 -12.71
C VAL A 145 -21.93 -1.41 -12.54
N LYS A 146 -21.57 -1.01 -11.34
CA LYS A 146 -21.08 0.36 -11.07
C LYS A 146 -19.80 0.62 -11.88
N ALA A 147 -19.70 1.76 -12.57
CA ALA A 147 -18.56 2.13 -13.42
C ALA A 147 -17.20 2.01 -12.69
N LYS A 148 -17.13 2.37 -11.38
CA LYS A 148 -15.93 2.23 -10.54
C LYS A 148 -15.38 0.79 -10.50
N LYS A 149 -16.24 -0.24 -10.63
CA LYS A 149 -15.82 -1.65 -10.59
C LYS A 149 -15.04 -2.07 -11.85
N TYR A 150 -15.29 -1.43 -12.99
CA TYR A 150 -14.46 -1.65 -14.19
C TYR A 150 -13.02 -1.20 -13.96
N PHE A 151 -12.77 -0.11 -13.24
CA PHE A 151 -11.42 0.33 -12.92
C PHE A 151 -10.67 -0.68 -12.05
N TYR A 152 -11.36 -1.38 -11.17
CA TYR A 152 -10.74 -2.42 -10.33
C TYR A 152 -10.24 -3.61 -11.15
N VAL A 153 -10.85 -3.88 -12.31
CA VAL A 153 -10.39 -4.93 -13.24
C VAL A 153 -9.38 -4.37 -14.24
N LEU A 154 -9.63 -3.20 -14.81
CA LEU A 154 -8.76 -2.60 -15.82
C LEU A 154 -7.38 -2.23 -15.26
N ARG A 155 -7.32 -1.70 -14.04
CA ARG A 155 -6.06 -1.29 -13.41
C ARG A 155 -5.02 -2.42 -13.37
N PRO A 156 -5.30 -3.60 -12.80
CA PRO A 156 -4.32 -4.68 -12.80
C PRO A 156 -4.01 -5.23 -14.19
N VAL A 157 -4.95 -5.19 -15.15
CA VAL A 157 -4.66 -5.55 -16.55
C VAL A 157 -3.66 -4.56 -17.17
N LEU A 158 -3.86 -3.26 -16.96
CA LEU A 158 -2.94 -2.23 -17.44
C LEU A 158 -1.57 -2.32 -16.74
N ALA A 159 -1.55 -2.67 -15.44
CA ALA A 159 -0.32 -2.95 -14.69
C ALA A 159 0.45 -4.13 -15.30
N CYS A 160 -0.23 -5.23 -15.68
CA CYS A 160 0.41 -6.33 -16.41
C CYS A 160 1.04 -5.85 -17.71
N ARG A 161 0.31 -5.06 -18.52
CA ARG A 161 0.85 -4.51 -19.78
C ARG A 161 2.06 -3.61 -19.56
N TRP A 162 2.02 -2.79 -18.51
CA TRP A 162 3.17 -1.95 -18.13
C TRP A 162 4.39 -2.80 -17.78
N VAL A 163 4.24 -3.78 -16.88
CA VAL A 163 5.32 -4.68 -16.47
C VAL A 163 5.93 -5.42 -17.65
N LEU A 164 5.10 -5.89 -18.59
CA LEU A 164 5.58 -6.55 -19.82
C LEU A 164 6.36 -5.62 -20.75
N SER A 165 5.93 -4.35 -20.85
CA SER A 165 6.53 -3.42 -21.82
C SER A 165 7.69 -2.62 -21.25
N LYS A 166 7.68 -2.30 -19.97
CA LYS A 166 8.65 -1.40 -19.31
C LYS A 166 9.62 -2.13 -18.38
N HIS A 167 9.32 -3.36 -18.00
CA HIS A 167 10.15 -4.16 -17.08
C HIS A 167 10.36 -3.52 -15.70
N THR A 168 9.47 -2.63 -15.30
CA THR A 168 9.47 -1.89 -14.04
C THR A 168 8.13 -2.02 -13.32
N PRO A 169 8.05 -1.72 -12.00
CA PRO A 169 6.76 -1.56 -11.33
C PRO A 169 5.90 -0.53 -12.06
N PRO A 170 4.56 -0.73 -12.15
CA PRO A 170 3.69 0.29 -12.71
C PRO A 170 3.69 1.52 -11.80
N PRO A 171 3.61 2.74 -12.35
CA PRO A 171 3.41 3.94 -11.56
C PRO A 171 2.04 3.91 -10.90
N MET A 172 1.93 4.58 -9.76
CA MET A 172 0.68 4.82 -9.08
C MET A 172 0.07 6.14 -9.53
#